data_00d813259be0e0f3a58d96e7388c1f57
#
_entry.id   00d813259be0e0f3a58d96e7388c1f57
#
_cell.length_a   1.000
_cell.length_b   1.000
_cell.length_c   1.000
_cell.angle_alpha   90.00
_cell.angle_beta   90.00
_cell.angle_gamma   90.00
#
_symmetry.space_group_name_H-M   'P 1'
#
loop_
_entity.id
_entity.type
_entity.pdbx_description
1 polymer ?
#
loop_
_entity_poly.entity_id
_entity_poly.type
_entity_poly.pdbx_seq_one_letter_code
_entity_poly.pdbx_strand_id
1 'polypeptide(L)'
;MTKTETEGTGQADLSRRSMFRGAAAIGAGAALAGCGTAATGQVGAATSTRTRPGRRELGTGAQALDVSEVGMGIQNQHRTFHSIVPYRPDMVRLIQNAADEGVTFFDCAEVYGPFACEEILGEAIRGRRDELQIVTKVGFNVDPDTGEWLGGTDSRPASLRRAVEGSLRRLGTDRVDLLYQHRVDPDVPIADVAGVVQDLMNEGKVLNWGLSEAGPRTVRLAHSILPLTALQYEYSPLFRERETDIIPIADELGIGFVPFAPLGYGFLTGAVDETTQFVPSDFRSLTSRMDQDEDGGGNRAHNMALVGVMQAWADRAEATPAQMALIWILGQGNSIVPIPGTTQYGHMRQNAGAGGVSLSASDFAAFDRAVRAVQPRGTRAPEPVRAMNGAEAPDAA
;
A
#
# COMPACT_ATOMS: atom_id res chain seq x y z
N MET A 1 -7.93 69.23 10.80
CA MET A 1 -8.01 69.21 9.34
C MET A 1 -6.80 68.40 8.87
N THR A 2 -6.84 67.25 8.28
CA THR A 2 -7.77 66.42 7.56
C THR A 2 -7.37 64.97 7.77
N LYS A 3 -8.34 64.09 8.03
CA LYS A 3 -8.19 62.65 8.05
C LYS A 3 -7.88 62.14 6.64
N THR A 4 -7.02 61.19 6.51
CA THR A 4 -6.98 60.25 5.37
C THR A 4 -7.00 58.82 5.92
N GLU A 5 -8.08 58.15 5.65
CA GLU A 5 -8.30 56.71 5.86
C GLU A 5 -7.50 55.93 4.83
N THR A 6 -6.78 54.90 5.27
CA THR A 6 -6.26 53.88 4.38
C THR A 6 -6.90 52.55 4.75
N GLU A 7 -7.67 52.03 3.78
CA GLU A 7 -8.31 50.72 3.83
C GLU A 7 -7.24 49.60 3.94
N GLY A 8 -7.37 48.81 4.96
CA GLY A 8 -6.62 47.57 5.13
C GLY A 8 -7.38 46.39 4.56
N THR A 9 -6.83 45.76 3.54
CA THR A 9 -7.31 44.47 3.00
C THR A 9 -7.09 43.39 4.02
N GLY A 10 -8.16 42.88 4.62
CA GLY A 10 -8.17 41.76 5.52
C GLY A 10 -7.93 40.46 4.76
N GLN A 11 -6.80 39.85 4.97
CA GLN A 11 -6.56 38.45 4.68
C GLN A 11 -7.28 37.59 5.72
N ALA A 12 -8.26 36.80 5.27
CA ALA A 12 -9.00 35.86 6.13
C ALA A 12 -8.11 34.69 6.51
N ASP A 13 -7.72 34.66 7.77
CA ASP A 13 -7.10 33.51 8.43
C ASP A 13 -8.17 32.42 8.65
N LEU A 14 -8.15 31.39 7.82
CA LEU A 14 -9.02 30.23 7.95
C LEU A 14 -8.43 29.28 9.01
N SER A 15 -8.77 29.52 10.26
CA SER A 15 -8.40 28.67 11.37
C SER A 15 -9.08 27.30 11.28
N ARG A 16 -8.26 26.25 11.46
CA ARG A 16 -8.55 24.81 11.34
C ARG A 16 -9.50 24.21 12.41
N ARG A 17 -10.41 24.99 13.00
CA ARG A 17 -11.24 24.54 14.15
C ARG A 17 -12.73 24.34 13.88
N SER A 18 -13.23 24.33 12.66
CA SER A 18 -14.68 24.29 12.42
C SER A 18 -15.20 23.09 11.60
N MET A 19 -14.58 21.90 11.66
CA MET A 19 -15.09 20.71 10.95
C MET A 19 -15.65 19.60 11.87
N PHE A 20 -16.17 19.92 13.02
CA PHE A 20 -16.93 18.93 13.81
C PHE A 20 -18.18 19.59 14.40
N ARG A 21 -19.30 19.54 13.67
CA ARG A 21 -20.68 19.48 14.20
C ARG A 21 -21.70 19.51 13.05
N GLY A 22 -22.51 18.48 12.94
CA GLY A 22 -23.65 18.45 12.01
C GLY A 22 -24.41 17.13 12.16
N ALA A 23 -25.45 17.19 12.93
CA ALA A 23 -26.25 16.09 13.46
C ALA A 23 -27.24 15.50 12.45
N ALA A 24 -27.75 14.34 12.86
CA ALA A 24 -28.81 13.49 12.36
C ALA A 24 -30.10 14.20 11.87
N ALA A 25 -30.73 13.62 10.85
CA ALA A 25 -32.19 13.66 10.67
C ALA A 25 -32.68 12.36 10.01
N ILE A 26 -33.69 11.79 10.67
CA ILE A 26 -34.46 10.59 10.36
C ILE A 26 -35.46 10.93 9.25
N GLY A 27 -35.65 10.01 8.28
CA GLY A 27 -36.76 10.09 7.33
C GLY A 27 -37.18 8.70 6.86
N ALA A 28 -38.26 8.18 7.40
CA ALA A 28 -38.95 6.98 6.95
C ALA A 28 -39.86 7.27 5.75
N GLY A 29 -39.94 6.34 4.78
CA GLY A 29 -40.89 6.45 3.66
C GLY A 29 -40.99 5.17 2.82
N ALA A 30 -42.00 4.41 3.16
CA ALA A 30 -42.91 3.55 2.40
C ALA A 30 -42.46 2.76 1.15
N ALA A 31 -42.74 1.47 1.23
CA ALA A 31 -42.71 0.45 0.17
C ALA A 31 -43.73 0.69 -0.95
N LEU A 32 -43.36 0.39 -2.19
CA LEU A 32 -44.28 -0.04 -3.25
C LEU A 32 -43.71 -1.28 -3.94
N ALA A 33 -44.49 -2.33 -3.87
CA ALA A 33 -44.22 -3.60 -4.55
C ALA A 33 -44.46 -3.46 -6.04
N GLY A 34 -43.44 -3.83 -6.86
CA GLY A 34 -43.55 -4.03 -8.27
C GLY A 34 -42.96 -5.40 -8.62
N CYS A 35 -43.79 -6.40 -8.91
CA CYS A 35 -43.38 -7.68 -9.48
C CYS A 35 -42.76 -7.49 -10.87
N GLY A 36 -41.44 -7.61 -10.98
CA GLY A 36 -40.74 -7.83 -12.22
C GLY A 36 -39.87 -9.05 -12.05
N THR A 37 -40.18 -10.12 -12.78
CA THR A 37 -39.37 -11.33 -12.85
C THR A 37 -38.06 -11.00 -13.59
N ALA A 38 -37.03 -10.59 -12.84
CA ALA A 38 -35.68 -10.53 -13.37
C ALA A 38 -35.06 -11.93 -13.22
N ALA A 39 -34.64 -12.50 -14.35
CA ALA A 39 -33.84 -13.71 -14.37
C ALA A 39 -32.55 -13.46 -13.54
N THR A 40 -32.48 -14.09 -12.38
CA THR A 40 -31.25 -14.16 -11.58
C THR A 40 -30.28 -15.07 -12.29
N GLY A 41 -29.42 -14.49 -13.15
CA GLY A 41 -28.19 -15.13 -13.54
C GLY A 41 -27.35 -15.32 -12.29
N GLN A 42 -27.30 -16.54 -11.76
CA GLN A 42 -26.29 -16.92 -10.78
C GLN A 42 -24.93 -16.72 -11.43
N VAL A 43 -24.23 -15.66 -11.04
CA VAL A 43 -22.80 -15.55 -11.27
C VAL A 43 -22.18 -16.64 -10.41
N GLY A 44 -21.84 -17.77 -11.04
CA GLY A 44 -21.12 -18.86 -10.40
C GLY A 44 -19.83 -18.30 -9.80
N ALA A 45 -19.66 -18.44 -8.50
CA ALA A 45 -18.41 -18.09 -7.83
C ALA A 45 -17.30 -18.96 -8.46
N ALA A 46 -16.35 -18.31 -9.14
CA ALA A 46 -15.17 -18.97 -9.65
C ALA A 46 -14.45 -19.65 -8.48
N THR A 47 -14.38 -20.96 -8.51
CA THR A 47 -13.68 -21.75 -7.50
C THR A 47 -12.22 -21.81 -7.88
N SER A 48 -11.40 -20.88 -7.34
CA SER A 48 -9.95 -21.11 -7.29
C SER A 48 -9.72 -22.44 -6.58
N THR A 49 -9.01 -23.35 -7.22
CA THR A 49 -8.71 -24.69 -6.66
C THR A 49 -7.72 -24.63 -5.50
N ARG A 50 -7.09 -23.48 -5.27
CA ARG A 50 -6.13 -23.21 -4.20
C ARG A 50 -6.66 -22.07 -3.33
N THR A 51 -7.05 -22.38 -2.10
CA THR A 51 -7.60 -21.41 -1.15
C THR A 51 -6.52 -20.70 -0.34
N ARG A 52 -5.30 -21.24 -0.25
CA ARG A 52 -4.19 -20.67 0.51
C ARG A 52 -3.10 -20.15 -0.42
N PRO A 53 -2.44 -19.02 -0.08
CA PRO A 53 -1.31 -18.51 -0.86
C PRO A 53 -0.14 -19.51 -0.87
N GLY A 54 0.66 -19.49 -1.94
CA GLY A 54 1.95 -20.14 -1.98
C GLY A 54 2.98 -19.45 -1.12
N ARG A 55 4.23 -19.88 -1.24
CA ARG A 55 5.36 -19.25 -0.52
C ARG A 55 6.33 -18.64 -1.53
N ARG A 56 6.96 -17.54 -1.12
CA ARG A 56 8.04 -16.87 -1.85
C ARG A 56 9.12 -16.44 -0.89
N GLU A 57 10.33 -16.26 -1.41
CA GLU A 57 11.46 -15.77 -0.65
C GLU A 57 11.77 -14.32 -1.08
N LEU A 58 11.92 -13.42 -0.10
CA LEU A 58 12.41 -12.06 -0.28
C LEU A 58 13.87 -12.01 0.17
N GLY A 59 14.74 -11.44 -0.67
CA GLY A 59 16.18 -11.42 -0.40
C GLY A 59 16.86 -12.77 -0.66
N THR A 60 18.14 -12.86 -0.33
CA THR A 60 18.96 -14.05 -0.54
C THR A 60 19.92 -14.30 0.63
N GLY A 61 20.40 -15.54 0.79
CA GLY A 61 21.38 -15.90 1.82
C GLY A 61 20.87 -15.69 3.24
N ALA A 62 21.64 -15.01 4.08
CA ALA A 62 21.28 -14.77 5.49
C ALA A 62 20.14 -13.76 5.67
N GLN A 63 19.82 -12.99 4.62
CA GLN A 63 18.73 -12.01 4.60
C GLN A 63 17.47 -12.56 3.91
N ALA A 64 17.44 -13.85 3.60
CA ALA A 64 16.27 -14.49 3.01
C ALA A 64 15.11 -14.53 4.00
N LEU A 65 13.94 -14.06 3.56
CA LEU A 65 12.72 -14.05 4.35
C LEU A 65 11.62 -14.81 3.61
N ASP A 66 11.24 -15.98 4.14
CA ASP A 66 10.18 -16.80 3.58
C ASP A 66 8.81 -16.24 3.98
N VAL A 67 7.96 -15.90 3.00
CA VAL A 67 6.68 -15.24 3.18
C VAL A 67 5.58 -15.88 2.32
N SER A 68 4.31 -15.61 2.64
CA SER A 68 3.21 -15.91 1.71
C SER A 68 3.38 -15.12 0.41
N GLU A 69 3.09 -15.73 -0.75
CA GLU A 69 3.26 -15.11 -2.08
C GLU A 69 2.42 -13.84 -2.29
N VAL A 70 1.38 -13.64 -1.46
CA VAL A 70 0.61 -12.42 -1.33
C VAL A 70 0.58 -12.06 0.15
N GLY A 71 1.03 -10.86 0.49
CA GLY A 71 0.94 -10.33 1.85
C GLY A 71 -0.35 -9.53 2.05
N MET A 72 -0.46 -8.87 3.19
CA MET A 72 -1.58 -7.99 3.51
C MET A 72 -1.08 -6.62 3.99
N GLY A 73 -1.45 -5.56 3.25
CA GLY A 73 -1.23 -4.18 3.69
C GLY A 73 -2.23 -3.77 4.77
N ILE A 74 -1.74 -3.18 5.87
CA ILE A 74 -2.53 -2.84 7.06
C ILE A 74 -2.99 -1.37 7.08
N GLN A 75 -2.56 -0.54 6.14
CA GLN A 75 -2.86 0.90 6.11
C GLN A 75 -4.36 1.21 6.23
N ASN A 76 -5.23 0.40 5.63
CA ASN A 76 -6.68 0.67 5.58
C ASN A 76 -7.42 0.26 6.86
N GLN A 77 -6.77 -0.36 7.84
CA GLN A 77 -7.43 -0.91 9.03
C GLN A 77 -7.91 0.17 10.01
N HIS A 78 -7.36 1.37 9.94
CA HIS A 78 -7.85 2.51 10.71
C HIS A 78 -8.47 3.61 9.86
N ARG A 79 -8.09 3.71 8.57
CA ARG A 79 -8.58 4.77 7.68
C ARG A 79 -8.77 4.23 6.27
N THR A 80 -10.02 4.26 5.78
CA THR A 80 -10.32 3.97 4.37
C THR A 80 -10.07 5.18 3.47
N PHE A 81 -10.10 4.99 2.15
CA PHE A 81 -10.04 6.10 1.20
C PHE A 81 -11.17 7.13 1.38
N HIS A 82 -12.32 6.71 1.89
CA HIS A 82 -13.47 7.58 2.18
C HIS A 82 -13.38 8.26 3.55
N SER A 83 -12.25 8.23 4.22
CA SER A 83 -12.07 8.75 5.59
C SER A 83 -12.98 8.12 6.64
N ILE A 84 -13.55 6.96 6.34
CA ILE A 84 -14.30 6.15 7.29
C ILE A 84 -13.32 5.37 8.13
N VAL A 85 -13.44 5.45 9.45
CA VAL A 85 -12.69 4.62 10.39
C VAL A 85 -13.44 3.30 10.56
N PRO A 86 -12.87 2.16 10.14
CA PRO A 86 -13.49 0.86 10.32
C PRO A 86 -13.64 0.50 11.80
N TYR A 87 -14.59 -0.39 12.11
CA TYR A 87 -14.74 -0.89 13.48
C TYR A 87 -13.54 -1.77 13.86
N ARG A 88 -12.76 -1.33 14.84
CA ARG A 88 -11.47 -1.94 15.22
C ARG A 88 -11.54 -3.47 15.48
N PRO A 89 -12.53 -4.01 16.24
CA PRO A 89 -12.63 -5.45 16.44
C PRO A 89 -12.83 -6.26 15.15
N ASP A 90 -13.49 -5.69 14.12
CA ASP A 90 -13.65 -6.35 12.83
C ASP A 90 -12.31 -6.38 12.08
N MET A 91 -11.49 -5.35 12.21
CA MET A 91 -10.17 -5.28 11.59
C MET A 91 -9.19 -6.26 12.24
N VAL A 92 -9.22 -6.37 13.56
CA VAL A 92 -8.46 -7.41 14.29
C VAL A 92 -8.85 -8.81 13.79
N ARG A 93 -10.16 -9.10 13.71
CA ARG A 93 -10.64 -10.40 13.19
C ARG A 93 -10.24 -10.61 11.71
N LEU A 94 -10.28 -9.57 10.90
CA LEU A 94 -9.89 -9.66 9.49
C LEU A 94 -8.41 -10.09 9.34
N ILE A 95 -7.51 -9.53 10.14
CA ILE A 95 -6.09 -9.89 10.15
C ILE A 95 -5.92 -11.33 10.66
N GLN A 96 -6.62 -11.71 11.73
CA GLN A 96 -6.60 -13.09 12.24
C GLN A 96 -7.08 -14.08 11.18
N ASN A 97 -8.19 -13.79 10.51
CA ASN A 97 -8.70 -14.60 9.42
C ASN A 97 -7.72 -14.69 8.24
N ALA A 98 -7.00 -13.60 7.91
CA ALA A 98 -5.99 -13.64 6.87
C ALA A 98 -4.85 -14.61 7.24
N ALA A 99 -4.41 -14.60 8.49
CA ALA A 99 -3.42 -15.55 8.99
C ALA A 99 -3.95 -17.00 8.97
N ASP A 100 -5.22 -17.24 9.30
CA ASP A 100 -5.85 -18.56 9.23
C ASP A 100 -5.97 -19.08 7.78
N GLU A 101 -6.16 -18.18 6.82
CA GLU A 101 -6.15 -18.49 5.37
C GLU A 101 -4.72 -18.64 4.81
N GLY A 102 -3.68 -18.47 5.62
CA GLY A 102 -2.27 -18.73 5.27
C GLY A 102 -1.48 -17.51 4.80
N VAL A 103 -2.01 -16.30 4.95
CA VAL A 103 -1.21 -15.07 4.80
C VAL A 103 -0.26 -14.97 5.99
N THR A 104 1.03 -14.85 5.72
CA THR A 104 2.03 -14.73 6.80
C THR A 104 2.75 -13.39 6.82
N PHE A 105 2.65 -12.58 5.76
CA PHE A 105 3.36 -11.33 5.57
C PHE A 105 2.42 -10.14 5.76
N PHE A 106 2.57 -9.40 6.87
CA PHE A 106 1.71 -8.28 7.27
C PHE A 106 2.51 -6.98 7.29
N ASP A 107 2.14 -6.03 6.42
CA ASP A 107 2.86 -4.80 6.19
C ASP A 107 2.15 -3.60 6.82
N CYS A 108 2.79 -3.00 7.84
CA CYS A 108 2.31 -1.81 8.55
C CYS A 108 3.28 -0.63 8.43
N ALA A 109 3.04 0.46 9.16
CA ALA A 109 3.95 1.58 9.38
C ALA A 109 3.47 2.44 10.55
N GLU A 110 4.40 3.14 11.23
CA GLU A 110 4.08 4.05 12.34
C GLU A 110 3.10 5.17 11.95
N VAL A 111 3.19 5.70 10.73
CA VAL A 111 2.33 6.79 10.25
C VAL A 111 0.91 6.35 9.88
N TYR A 112 0.63 5.05 9.91
CA TYR A 112 -0.69 4.56 9.51
C TYR A 112 -1.68 4.68 10.67
N GLY A 113 -2.64 5.60 10.50
CA GLY A 113 -3.76 5.77 11.37
C GLY A 113 -3.72 6.80 12.53
N PRO A 114 -2.72 7.71 12.74
CA PRO A 114 -1.34 7.39 13.06
C PRO A 114 -1.25 6.43 14.25
N PHE A 115 -0.25 5.56 14.26
CA PHE A 115 -0.01 4.50 15.26
C PHE A 115 -1.07 3.40 15.32
N ALA A 116 -2.36 3.74 15.11
CA ALA A 116 -3.49 2.85 15.33
C ALA A 116 -3.42 1.54 14.52
N CYS A 117 -2.84 1.56 13.32
CA CYS A 117 -2.70 0.34 12.51
C CYS A 117 -1.70 -0.65 13.12
N GLU A 118 -0.61 -0.17 13.74
CA GLU A 118 0.32 -1.03 14.48
C GLU A 118 -0.33 -1.64 15.72
N GLU A 119 -1.15 -0.85 16.45
CA GLU A 119 -1.89 -1.37 17.61
C GLU A 119 -2.91 -2.44 17.21
N ILE A 120 -3.66 -2.23 16.09
CA ILE A 120 -4.62 -3.21 15.56
C ILE A 120 -3.89 -4.50 15.16
N LEU A 121 -2.75 -4.37 14.47
CA LEU A 121 -1.93 -5.51 14.10
C LEU A 121 -1.40 -6.23 15.35
N GLY A 122 -0.90 -5.49 16.35
CA GLY A 122 -0.43 -6.03 17.62
C GLY A 122 -1.50 -6.82 18.39
N GLU A 123 -2.75 -6.34 18.40
CA GLU A 123 -3.87 -7.10 18.94
C GLU A 123 -4.14 -8.41 18.17
N ALA A 124 -4.08 -8.34 16.83
CA ALA A 124 -4.39 -9.47 15.98
C ALA A 124 -3.37 -10.61 16.05
N ILE A 125 -2.08 -10.28 16.19
CA ILE A 125 -0.97 -11.26 16.20
C ILE A 125 -0.69 -11.87 17.59
N ARG A 126 -1.42 -11.44 18.61
CA ARG A 126 -1.22 -11.91 19.98
C ARG A 126 -1.38 -13.44 20.07
N GLY A 127 -0.33 -14.10 20.56
CA GLY A 127 -0.25 -15.56 20.65
C GLY A 127 0.13 -16.28 19.36
N ARG A 128 0.39 -15.54 18.27
CA ARG A 128 0.76 -16.10 16.95
C ARG A 128 2.02 -15.45 16.36
N ARG A 129 2.73 -14.64 17.14
CA ARG A 129 3.85 -13.82 16.64
C ARG A 129 4.90 -14.62 15.84
N ASP A 130 5.22 -15.82 16.28
CA ASP A 130 6.25 -16.65 15.68
C ASP A 130 5.83 -17.33 14.37
N GLU A 131 4.54 -17.32 14.04
CA GLU A 131 4.02 -17.87 12.80
C GLU A 131 4.03 -16.85 11.65
N LEU A 132 4.25 -15.55 11.96
CA LEU A 132 3.98 -14.44 11.07
C LEU A 132 5.22 -13.57 10.86
N GLN A 133 5.35 -13.00 9.65
CA GLN A 133 6.35 -12.02 9.30
C GLN A 133 5.73 -10.63 9.40
N ILE A 134 6.13 -9.90 10.44
CA ILE A 134 5.61 -8.57 10.77
C ILE A 134 6.55 -7.50 10.28
N VAL A 135 5.99 -6.59 9.50
CA VAL A 135 6.72 -5.49 8.87
C VAL A 135 6.20 -4.15 9.37
N THR A 136 7.12 -3.25 9.68
CA THR A 136 6.78 -1.84 9.90
C THR A 136 7.77 -0.91 9.20
N LYS A 137 7.44 0.38 9.17
CA LYS A 137 8.22 1.40 8.49
C LYS A 137 8.33 2.62 9.39
N VAL A 138 9.54 3.19 9.42
CA VAL A 138 9.87 4.40 10.20
C VAL A 138 10.62 5.41 9.33
N GLY A 139 10.81 6.63 9.83
CA GLY A 139 11.63 7.64 9.17
C GLY A 139 10.85 8.83 8.62
N PHE A 140 9.52 8.87 8.74
CA PHE A 140 8.82 10.15 8.64
C PHE A 140 9.03 10.98 9.90
N ASN A 141 9.01 12.32 9.74
CA ASN A 141 9.04 13.24 10.89
C ASN A 141 7.66 13.27 11.54
N VAL A 142 7.47 12.44 12.57
CA VAL A 142 6.22 12.35 13.33
C VAL A 142 6.40 12.77 14.77
N ASP A 143 5.38 13.38 15.34
CA ASP A 143 5.31 13.63 16.77
C ASP A 143 5.29 12.28 17.51
N PRO A 144 6.24 12.03 18.44
CA PRO A 144 6.38 10.71 19.07
C PRO A 144 5.22 10.33 20.00
N ASP A 145 4.45 11.31 20.47
CA ASP A 145 3.35 11.11 21.41
C ASP A 145 2.01 10.96 20.70
N THR A 146 1.79 11.73 19.62
CA THR A 146 0.52 11.75 18.89
C THR A 146 0.57 11.00 17.56
N GLY A 147 1.77 10.77 17.00
CA GLY A 147 1.97 10.21 15.66
C GLY A 147 1.61 11.15 14.52
N GLU A 148 1.29 12.43 14.82
CA GLU A 148 0.98 13.42 13.79
C GLU A 148 2.22 13.64 12.91
N TRP A 149 2.04 13.60 11.59
CA TRP A 149 3.11 13.92 10.66
C TRP A 149 3.39 15.42 10.65
N LEU A 150 4.61 15.80 11.03
CA LEU A 150 5.08 17.18 11.13
C LEU A 150 5.62 17.73 9.80
N GLY A 151 5.60 16.91 8.76
CA GLY A 151 6.17 17.24 7.45
C GLY A 151 7.59 16.70 7.27
N GLY A 152 7.92 16.24 6.06
CA GLY A 152 9.24 15.70 5.73
C GLY A 152 9.58 14.37 6.41
N THR A 153 10.87 14.12 6.51
CA THR A 153 11.47 12.89 7.06
C THR A 153 12.36 13.22 8.26
N ASP A 154 12.60 12.25 9.14
CA ASP A 154 13.59 12.31 10.21
C ASP A 154 14.22 10.92 10.39
N SER A 155 15.29 10.67 9.64
CA SER A 155 16.06 9.43 9.72
C SER A 155 17.33 9.56 10.56
N ARG A 156 17.44 10.59 11.41
CA ARG A 156 18.56 10.70 12.34
C ARG A 156 18.60 9.51 13.29
N PRO A 157 19.80 9.01 13.65
CA PRO A 157 19.97 7.80 14.46
C PRO A 157 19.07 7.70 15.69
N ALA A 158 19.03 8.76 16.51
CA ALA A 158 18.21 8.78 17.72
C ALA A 158 16.70 8.73 17.43
N SER A 159 16.25 9.37 16.34
CA SER A 159 14.85 9.38 15.93
C SER A 159 14.42 8.02 15.42
N LEU A 160 15.21 7.38 14.55
CA LEU A 160 14.94 6.02 14.06
C LEU A 160 14.84 5.01 15.20
N ARG A 161 15.80 5.02 16.14
CA ARG A 161 15.78 4.11 17.29
C ARG A 161 14.50 4.31 18.12
N ARG A 162 14.15 5.54 18.44
CA ARG A 162 12.93 5.86 19.19
C ARG A 162 11.67 5.40 18.45
N ALA A 163 11.62 5.61 17.13
CA ALA A 163 10.50 5.18 16.30
C ALA A 163 10.34 3.66 16.31
N VAL A 164 11.41 2.89 16.11
CA VAL A 164 11.39 1.41 16.14
C VAL A 164 10.95 0.91 17.53
N GLU A 165 11.49 1.47 18.61
CA GLU A 165 11.08 1.08 19.97
C GLU A 165 9.62 1.45 20.25
N GLY A 166 9.12 2.55 19.66
CA GLY A 166 7.70 2.91 19.66
C GLY A 166 6.84 1.86 18.94
N SER A 167 7.25 1.47 17.74
CA SER A 167 6.57 0.44 16.93
C SER A 167 6.50 -0.90 17.67
N LEU A 168 7.61 -1.35 18.26
CA LEU A 168 7.63 -2.59 19.05
C LEU A 168 6.64 -2.57 20.23
N ARG A 169 6.55 -1.42 20.94
CA ARG A 169 5.55 -1.28 22.02
C ARG A 169 4.11 -1.36 21.51
N ARG A 170 3.79 -0.69 20.39
CA ARG A 170 2.44 -0.70 19.80
C ARG A 170 2.07 -2.06 19.23
N LEU A 171 3.01 -2.72 18.58
CA LEU A 171 2.85 -4.09 18.07
C LEU A 171 2.80 -5.15 19.21
N GLY A 172 3.23 -4.80 20.43
CA GLY A 172 3.29 -5.74 21.55
C GLY A 172 4.23 -6.91 21.31
N THR A 173 5.37 -6.66 20.66
CA THR A 173 6.38 -7.67 20.29
C THR A 173 7.78 -7.17 20.60
N ASP A 174 8.73 -8.08 20.74
CA ASP A 174 10.15 -7.78 20.97
C ASP A 174 10.95 -7.55 19.67
N ARG A 175 10.39 -7.93 18.52
CA ARG A 175 11.07 -7.82 17.22
C ARG A 175 10.10 -7.59 16.06
N VAL A 176 10.61 -7.04 14.96
CA VAL A 176 9.98 -7.06 13.64
C VAL A 176 10.83 -7.90 12.68
N ASP A 177 10.17 -8.59 11.74
CA ASP A 177 10.83 -9.44 10.78
C ASP A 177 11.46 -8.65 9.64
N LEU A 178 10.88 -7.49 9.31
CA LEU A 178 11.42 -6.59 8.30
C LEU A 178 11.09 -5.13 8.68
N LEU A 179 12.12 -4.28 8.70
CA LEU A 179 12.00 -2.85 8.92
C LEU A 179 12.29 -2.10 7.63
N TYR A 180 11.40 -1.18 7.21
CA TYR A 180 11.71 -0.27 6.13
C TYR A 180 12.04 1.14 6.63
N GLN A 181 13.05 1.79 6.01
CA GLN A 181 13.05 3.24 5.93
C GLN A 181 11.93 3.65 4.97
N HIS A 182 10.89 4.34 5.49
CA HIS A 182 9.65 4.60 4.74
C HIS A 182 9.85 5.54 3.56
N ARG A 183 10.71 6.55 3.73
CA ARG A 183 11.23 7.43 2.67
C ARG A 183 12.67 7.79 3.01
N VAL A 184 13.47 7.97 1.99
CA VAL A 184 14.85 8.45 2.16
C VAL A 184 14.82 9.86 2.72
N ASP A 185 15.63 10.09 3.73
CA ASP A 185 15.88 11.43 4.29
C ASP A 185 17.03 12.08 3.51
N PRO A 186 16.76 13.19 2.80
CA PRO A 186 17.79 13.84 2.00
C PRO A 186 18.88 14.54 2.82
N ASP A 187 18.70 14.65 4.13
CA ASP A 187 19.64 15.31 5.04
C ASP A 187 20.46 14.30 5.87
N VAL A 188 20.21 12.99 5.76
CA VAL A 188 20.88 11.95 6.52
C VAL A 188 21.55 10.92 5.60
N PRO A 189 22.88 10.73 5.72
CA PRO A 189 23.58 9.69 4.96
C PRO A 189 22.98 8.29 5.20
N ILE A 190 22.86 7.50 4.14
CA ILE A 190 22.32 6.14 4.27
C ILE A 190 23.21 5.24 5.14
N ALA A 191 24.48 5.56 5.28
CA ALA A 191 25.40 4.86 6.17
C ALA A 191 25.00 4.99 7.63
N ASP A 192 24.50 6.17 8.05
CA ASP A 192 24.02 6.40 9.42
C ASP A 192 22.73 5.63 9.69
N VAL A 193 21.83 5.58 8.70
CA VAL A 193 20.61 4.75 8.76
C VAL A 193 20.97 3.27 8.88
N ALA A 194 21.85 2.78 8.00
CA ALA A 194 22.31 1.38 8.03
C ALA A 194 23.00 1.03 9.35
N GLY A 195 23.78 1.95 9.93
CA GLY A 195 24.44 1.77 11.23
C GLY A 195 23.43 1.56 12.37
N VAL A 196 22.39 2.39 12.45
CA VAL A 196 21.32 2.21 13.46
C VAL A 196 20.57 0.91 13.27
N VAL A 197 20.25 0.55 12.00
CA VAL A 197 19.58 -0.72 11.71
C VAL A 197 20.45 -1.91 12.11
N GLN A 198 21.75 -1.85 11.82
CA GLN A 198 22.70 -2.90 12.25
C GLN A 198 22.74 -3.05 13.78
N ASP A 199 22.72 -1.94 14.53
CA ASP A 199 22.65 -1.99 15.99
C ASP A 199 21.35 -2.64 16.47
N LEU A 200 20.20 -2.27 15.88
CA LEU A 200 18.91 -2.87 16.19
C LEU A 200 18.84 -4.36 15.81
N MET A 201 19.53 -4.77 14.75
CA MET A 201 19.67 -6.19 14.37
C MET A 201 20.54 -6.93 15.40
N ASN A 202 21.65 -6.36 15.85
CA ASN A 202 22.51 -6.94 16.89
C ASN A 202 21.77 -7.09 18.24
N GLU A 203 20.81 -6.20 18.51
CA GLU A 203 19.91 -6.28 19.68
C GLU A 203 18.75 -7.28 19.48
N GLY A 204 18.58 -7.85 18.30
CA GLY A 204 17.48 -8.76 17.95
C GLY A 204 16.12 -8.08 17.79
N LYS A 205 16.06 -6.74 17.75
CA LYS A 205 14.82 -5.96 17.58
C LYS A 205 14.34 -5.91 16.14
N VAL A 206 15.26 -6.01 15.17
CA VAL A 206 15.01 -6.03 13.73
C VAL A 206 15.72 -7.27 13.17
N LEU A 207 15.03 -8.08 12.39
CA LEU A 207 15.65 -9.26 11.79
C LEU A 207 16.18 -9.01 10.37
N ASN A 208 15.47 -8.18 9.61
CA ASN A 208 15.80 -7.81 8.24
C ASN A 208 15.46 -6.34 8.00
N TRP A 209 16.02 -5.75 6.95
CA TRP A 209 15.70 -4.39 6.58
C TRP A 209 15.56 -4.16 5.09
N GLY A 210 14.95 -3.03 4.74
CA GLY A 210 14.71 -2.64 3.37
C GLY A 210 14.48 -1.14 3.22
N LEU A 211 14.28 -0.72 1.99
CA LEU A 211 14.01 0.68 1.64
C LEU A 211 12.68 0.78 0.89
N SER A 212 11.95 1.89 1.11
CA SER A 212 10.73 2.19 0.36
C SER A 212 10.91 3.46 -0.47
N GLU A 213 10.60 3.37 -1.78
CA GLU A 213 10.67 4.48 -2.75
C GLU A 213 12.01 5.24 -2.78
N ALA A 214 13.12 4.56 -2.50
CA ALA A 214 14.47 5.12 -2.56
C ALA A 214 14.95 5.30 -4.01
N GLY A 215 15.92 6.20 -4.24
CA GLY A 215 16.57 6.32 -5.53
C GLY A 215 17.55 5.18 -5.80
N PRO A 216 17.85 4.88 -7.09
CA PRO A 216 18.72 3.78 -7.49
C PRO A 216 20.12 3.80 -6.86
N ARG A 217 20.74 4.99 -6.72
CA ARG A 217 22.06 5.15 -6.10
C ARG A 217 22.01 4.79 -4.61
N THR A 218 20.99 5.28 -3.89
CA THR A 218 20.81 4.99 -2.47
C THR A 218 20.57 3.50 -2.23
N VAL A 219 19.79 2.81 -3.08
CA VAL A 219 19.58 1.35 -3.00
C VAL A 219 20.91 0.61 -3.09
N ARG A 220 21.74 0.90 -4.09
CA ARG A 220 23.04 0.25 -4.27
C ARG A 220 23.99 0.53 -3.10
N LEU A 221 24.06 1.78 -2.68
CA LEU A 221 24.92 2.17 -1.55
C LEU A 221 24.48 1.50 -0.25
N ALA A 222 23.19 1.53 0.07
CA ALA A 222 22.63 0.89 1.26
C ALA A 222 22.94 -0.60 1.27
N HIS A 223 22.70 -1.31 0.14
CA HIS A 223 22.95 -2.75 0.03
C HIS A 223 24.43 -3.10 0.18
N SER A 224 25.35 -2.24 -0.28
CA SER A 224 26.78 -2.46 -0.12
C SER A 224 27.28 -2.28 1.32
N ILE A 225 26.57 -1.51 2.15
CA ILE A 225 26.91 -1.27 3.56
C ILE A 225 26.29 -2.36 4.44
N LEU A 226 24.99 -2.58 4.29
CA LEU A 226 24.21 -3.59 5.00
C LEU A 226 23.23 -4.22 3.99
N PRO A 227 23.36 -5.51 3.66
CA PRO A 227 22.52 -6.13 2.64
C PRO A 227 21.04 -5.96 2.89
N LEU A 228 20.30 -5.48 1.88
CA LEU A 228 18.86 -5.28 1.91
C LEU A 228 18.13 -6.59 1.62
N THR A 229 17.07 -6.86 2.37
CA THR A 229 16.17 -8.01 2.14
C THR A 229 15.12 -7.68 1.10
N ALA A 230 14.54 -6.47 1.15
CA ALA A 230 13.45 -6.10 0.25
C ALA A 230 13.42 -4.61 -0.08
N LEU A 231 12.85 -4.31 -1.26
CA LEU A 231 12.51 -2.97 -1.72
C LEU A 231 10.99 -2.86 -1.86
N GLN A 232 10.41 -1.77 -1.35
CA GLN A 232 8.96 -1.56 -1.44
C GLN A 232 8.63 -0.33 -2.29
N TYR A 233 7.92 -0.54 -3.41
CA TYR A 233 7.54 0.52 -4.36
C TYR A 233 6.11 0.34 -4.86
N GLU A 234 5.50 1.43 -5.36
CA GLU A 234 4.28 1.27 -6.13
C GLU A 234 4.56 0.48 -7.40
N TYR A 235 3.79 -0.60 -7.60
CA TYR A 235 3.86 -1.39 -8.83
C TYR A 235 2.56 -2.13 -9.08
N SER A 236 2.04 -2.00 -10.30
CA SER A 236 0.79 -2.62 -10.74
C SER A 236 0.67 -2.51 -12.26
N PRO A 237 -0.31 -3.17 -12.90
CA PRO A 237 -0.65 -2.90 -14.30
C PRO A 237 -0.84 -1.41 -14.63
N LEU A 238 -1.28 -0.61 -13.64
CA LEU A 238 -1.50 0.84 -13.76
C LEU A 238 -0.23 1.69 -13.56
N PHE A 239 0.83 1.14 -12.97
CA PHE A 239 2.10 1.84 -12.71
C PHE A 239 3.29 0.91 -12.88
N ARG A 240 4.06 1.06 -13.96
CA ARG A 240 5.11 0.13 -14.39
C ARG A 240 6.50 0.76 -14.51
N GLU A 241 6.68 2.00 -14.07
CA GLU A 241 7.96 2.71 -14.23
C GLU A 241 9.14 1.98 -13.58
N ARG A 242 8.88 1.21 -12.50
CA ARG A 242 9.91 0.46 -11.77
C ARG A 242 10.56 -0.67 -12.57
N GLU A 243 9.99 -1.04 -13.71
CA GLU A 243 10.55 -2.05 -14.62
C GLU A 243 11.87 -1.59 -15.29
N THR A 244 12.10 -0.28 -15.36
CA THR A 244 13.26 0.29 -16.05
C THR A 244 14.40 0.74 -15.14
N ASP A 245 14.13 0.84 -13.82
CA ASP A 245 15.11 1.38 -12.87
C ASP A 245 15.34 0.45 -11.65
N ILE A 246 14.31 0.12 -10.91
CA ILE A 246 14.43 -0.52 -9.59
C ILE A 246 14.38 -2.05 -9.68
N ILE A 247 13.45 -2.62 -10.46
CA ILE A 247 13.31 -4.08 -10.58
C ILE A 247 14.61 -4.72 -11.10
N PRO A 248 15.28 -4.18 -12.16
CA PRO A 248 16.56 -4.71 -12.58
C PRO A 248 17.67 -4.65 -11.51
N ILE A 249 17.66 -3.63 -10.65
CA ILE A 249 18.61 -3.53 -9.52
C ILE A 249 18.29 -4.58 -8.45
N ALA A 250 17.02 -4.78 -8.16
CA ALA A 250 16.58 -5.79 -7.20
C ALA A 250 17.00 -7.20 -7.66
N ASP A 251 16.78 -7.51 -8.93
CA ASP A 251 17.17 -8.79 -9.53
C ASP A 251 18.70 -8.99 -9.53
N GLU A 252 19.46 -7.94 -9.90
CA GLU A 252 20.94 -7.98 -9.92
C GLU A 252 21.53 -8.25 -8.53
N LEU A 253 20.94 -7.62 -7.50
CA LEU A 253 21.44 -7.67 -6.13
C LEU A 253 20.80 -8.79 -5.29
N GLY A 254 19.84 -9.54 -5.84
CA GLY A 254 19.12 -10.58 -5.12
C GLY A 254 18.22 -10.04 -4.00
N ILE A 255 17.67 -8.86 -4.18
CA ILE A 255 16.77 -8.20 -3.22
C ILE A 255 15.31 -8.49 -3.60
N GLY A 256 14.46 -8.82 -2.63
CA GLY A 256 13.03 -9.00 -2.85
C GLY A 256 12.32 -7.69 -3.24
N PHE A 257 11.23 -7.79 -3.99
CA PHE A 257 10.46 -6.63 -4.40
C PHE A 257 9.01 -6.72 -3.88
N VAL A 258 8.55 -5.70 -3.16
CA VAL A 258 7.24 -5.67 -2.49
C VAL A 258 6.36 -4.55 -3.08
N PRO A 259 5.48 -4.89 -4.05
CA PRO A 259 4.54 -3.95 -4.63
C PRO A 259 3.50 -3.47 -3.63
N PHE A 260 3.46 -2.16 -3.31
CA PHE A 260 2.29 -1.56 -2.70
C PHE A 260 1.32 -1.01 -3.75
N ALA A 261 0.07 -0.73 -3.35
CA ALA A 261 -1.03 -0.36 -4.24
C ALA A 261 -1.18 -1.28 -5.49
N PRO A 262 -1.05 -2.62 -5.34
CA PRO A 262 -1.02 -3.55 -6.46
C PRO A 262 -2.35 -3.57 -7.25
N LEU A 263 -3.45 -3.10 -6.65
CA LEU A 263 -4.78 -2.97 -7.26
C LEU A 263 -5.08 -1.54 -7.74
N GLY A 264 -4.07 -0.64 -7.81
CA GLY A 264 -4.26 0.74 -8.26
C GLY A 264 -5.27 1.51 -7.40
N TYR A 265 -5.21 1.35 -6.07
CA TYR A 265 -6.18 1.93 -5.11
C TYR A 265 -7.64 1.52 -5.40
N GLY A 266 -7.84 0.29 -5.84
CA GLY A 266 -9.16 -0.27 -6.18
C GLY A 266 -9.58 -0.02 -7.63
N PHE A 267 -8.82 0.71 -8.42
CA PHE A 267 -9.15 0.99 -9.82
C PHE A 267 -9.19 -0.30 -10.69
N LEU A 268 -8.17 -1.14 -10.55
CA LEU A 268 -8.04 -2.37 -11.34
C LEU A 268 -9.06 -3.46 -10.97
N THR A 269 -9.83 -3.26 -9.91
CA THR A 269 -10.88 -4.21 -9.47
C THR A 269 -12.22 -3.99 -10.17
N GLY A 270 -12.37 -2.89 -10.92
CA GLY A 270 -13.64 -2.45 -11.49
C GLY A 270 -14.58 -1.75 -10.48
N ALA A 271 -14.12 -1.52 -9.24
CA ALA A 271 -14.90 -0.78 -8.24
C ALA A 271 -14.94 0.75 -8.49
N VAL A 272 -14.10 1.24 -9.38
CA VAL A 272 -14.07 2.62 -9.86
C VAL A 272 -14.42 2.63 -11.33
N ASP A 273 -15.45 3.35 -11.69
CA ASP A 273 -15.93 3.52 -13.07
C ASP A 273 -15.99 5.02 -13.45
N GLU A 274 -16.51 5.30 -14.64
CA GLU A 274 -16.64 6.65 -15.17
C GLU A 274 -17.63 7.50 -14.35
N THR A 275 -18.55 6.88 -13.59
CA THR A 275 -19.58 7.59 -12.79
C THR A 275 -19.14 7.83 -11.36
N THR A 276 -18.07 7.19 -10.92
CA THR A 276 -17.57 7.25 -9.54
C THR A 276 -17.14 8.67 -9.17
N GLN A 277 -17.71 9.23 -8.11
CA GLN A 277 -17.32 10.52 -7.55
C GLN A 277 -16.48 10.30 -6.29
N PHE A 278 -15.34 10.95 -6.23
CA PHE A 278 -14.48 10.94 -5.04
C PHE A 278 -14.78 12.17 -4.18
N VAL A 279 -14.90 11.97 -2.87
CA VAL A 279 -14.95 13.09 -1.93
C VAL A 279 -13.57 13.79 -1.88
N PRO A 280 -13.50 15.11 -1.58
CA PRO A 280 -12.23 15.85 -1.58
C PRO A 280 -11.15 15.30 -0.62
N SER A 281 -11.57 14.58 0.43
CA SER A 281 -10.66 13.93 1.39
C SER A 281 -10.13 12.57 0.91
N ASP A 282 -10.65 12.04 -0.19
CA ASP A 282 -10.19 10.79 -0.78
C ASP A 282 -8.88 11.03 -1.53
N PHE A 283 -7.83 10.28 -1.19
CA PHE A 283 -6.52 10.39 -1.84
C PHE A 283 -6.62 10.27 -3.38
N ARG A 284 -7.55 9.47 -3.89
CA ARG A 284 -7.74 9.26 -5.33
C ARG A 284 -8.17 10.52 -6.07
N SER A 285 -8.88 11.44 -5.39
CA SER A 285 -9.25 12.76 -5.95
C SER A 285 -8.05 13.69 -6.16
N LEU A 286 -6.90 13.36 -5.55
CA LEU A 286 -5.67 14.16 -5.61
C LEU A 286 -4.68 13.63 -6.68
N THR A 287 -5.05 12.59 -7.42
CA THR A 287 -4.16 11.95 -8.41
C THR A 287 -4.71 12.15 -9.81
N SER A 288 -3.93 12.74 -10.71
CA SER A 288 -4.42 13.02 -12.07
C SER A 288 -4.72 11.78 -12.90
N ARG A 289 -4.25 10.58 -12.50
CA ARG A 289 -4.65 9.32 -13.15
C ARG A 289 -6.16 9.01 -12.99
N MET A 290 -6.82 9.63 -12.00
CA MET A 290 -8.25 9.48 -11.72
C MET A 290 -9.07 10.69 -12.19
N ASP A 291 -8.46 11.67 -12.86
CA ASP A 291 -9.14 12.86 -13.34
C ASP A 291 -10.12 12.51 -14.45
N GLN A 292 -11.26 13.20 -14.45
CA GLN A 292 -12.23 13.23 -15.52
C GLN A 292 -12.36 14.66 -16.04
N ASP A 293 -12.51 14.81 -17.34
CA ASP A 293 -12.88 16.06 -17.98
C ASP A 293 -14.39 16.29 -17.82
N GLU A 294 -14.87 17.52 -18.03
CA GLU A 294 -16.30 17.88 -17.97
C GLU A 294 -17.14 17.04 -18.94
N ASP A 295 -16.56 16.63 -20.07
CA ASP A 295 -17.20 15.79 -21.09
C ASP A 295 -17.09 14.27 -20.79
N GLY A 296 -16.59 13.87 -19.60
CA GLY A 296 -16.40 12.48 -19.22
C GLY A 296 -15.16 11.79 -19.81
N GLY A 297 -14.28 12.55 -20.45
CA GLY A 297 -12.97 12.10 -20.94
C GLY A 297 -11.93 12.02 -19.84
N GLY A 298 -10.69 12.40 -20.18
CA GLY A 298 -9.58 12.51 -19.24
C GLY A 298 -8.80 11.21 -19.02
N ASN A 299 -7.92 11.25 -18.04
CA ASN A 299 -7.01 10.14 -17.77
C ASN A 299 -7.76 8.88 -17.27
N ARG A 300 -8.83 9.06 -16.48
CA ARG A 300 -9.62 7.95 -15.97
C ARG A 300 -10.25 7.16 -17.12
N ALA A 301 -10.96 7.83 -18.04
CA ALA A 301 -11.59 7.18 -19.19
C ALA A 301 -10.57 6.40 -20.03
N HIS A 302 -9.38 6.99 -20.28
CA HIS A 302 -8.30 6.30 -20.95
C HIS A 302 -7.82 5.06 -20.18
N ASN A 303 -7.63 5.17 -18.88
CA ASN A 303 -7.11 4.10 -18.03
C ASN A 303 -8.13 2.97 -17.82
N MET A 304 -9.44 3.22 -18.04
CA MET A 304 -10.49 2.16 -18.00
C MET A 304 -10.22 1.02 -18.98
N ALA A 305 -9.43 1.25 -20.02
CA ALA A 305 -8.99 0.17 -20.91
C ALA A 305 -8.26 -0.97 -20.17
N LEU A 306 -7.49 -0.65 -19.10
CA LEU A 306 -6.87 -1.67 -18.24
C LEU A 306 -7.91 -2.47 -17.45
N VAL A 307 -8.95 -1.80 -16.94
CA VAL A 307 -10.04 -2.48 -16.24
C VAL A 307 -10.74 -3.46 -17.19
N GLY A 308 -10.98 -3.05 -18.45
CA GLY A 308 -11.50 -3.92 -19.49
C GLY A 308 -10.61 -5.14 -19.77
N VAL A 309 -9.29 -4.96 -19.81
CA VAL A 309 -8.33 -6.08 -19.92
C VAL A 309 -8.44 -7.02 -18.72
N MET A 310 -8.45 -6.48 -17.47
CA MET A 310 -8.60 -7.29 -16.27
C MET A 310 -9.89 -8.11 -16.29
N GLN A 311 -11.03 -7.49 -16.63
CA GLN A 311 -12.33 -8.16 -16.71
C GLN A 311 -12.35 -9.27 -17.77
N ALA A 312 -11.88 -8.98 -18.99
CA ALA A 312 -11.88 -9.96 -20.07
C ALA A 312 -11.03 -11.21 -19.76
N TRP A 313 -9.93 -11.05 -19.03
CA TRP A 313 -9.11 -12.18 -18.60
C TRP A 313 -9.64 -12.84 -17.34
N ALA A 314 -10.30 -12.11 -16.44
CA ALA A 314 -11.00 -12.65 -15.29
C ALA A 314 -12.12 -13.63 -15.73
N ASP A 315 -12.92 -13.24 -16.73
CA ASP A 315 -13.98 -14.09 -17.30
C ASP A 315 -13.44 -15.40 -17.90
N ARG A 316 -12.24 -15.34 -18.53
CA ARG A 316 -11.59 -16.54 -19.11
C ARG A 316 -10.98 -17.46 -18.05
N ALA A 317 -10.46 -16.88 -16.98
CA ALA A 317 -9.75 -17.59 -15.91
C ALA A 317 -10.68 -18.02 -14.77
N GLU A 318 -11.98 -17.73 -14.85
CA GLU A 318 -12.95 -17.90 -13.77
C GLU A 318 -12.47 -17.25 -12.46
N ALA A 319 -11.92 -16.02 -12.58
CA ALA A 319 -11.31 -15.26 -11.50
C ALA A 319 -11.96 -13.87 -11.36
N THR A 320 -11.46 -13.06 -10.46
CA THR A 320 -11.85 -11.65 -10.33
C THR A 320 -10.82 -10.72 -11.00
N PRO A 321 -11.20 -9.51 -11.44
CA PRO A 321 -10.24 -8.52 -11.94
C PRO A 321 -9.11 -8.21 -10.94
N ALA A 322 -9.40 -8.19 -9.63
CA ALA A 322 -8.40 -8.03 -8.58
C ALA A 322 -7.37 -9.17 -8.60
N GLN A 323 -7.82 -10.43 -8.73
CA GLN A 323 -6.92 -11.57 -8.85
C GLN A 323 -6.08 -11.49 -10.11
N MET A 324 -6.66 -11.05 -11.25
CA MET A 324 -5.89 -10.89 -12.49
C MET A 324 -4.78 -9.84 -12.34
N ALA A 325 -5.05 -8.71 -11.68
CA ALA A 325 -4.01 -7.72 -11.39
C ALA A 325 -2.87 -8.30 -10.52
N LEU A 326 -3.21 -9.10 -9.50
CA LEU A 326 -2.23 -9.76 -8.64
C LEU A 326 -1.45 -10.85 -9.38
N ILE A 327 -2.10 -11.66 -10.23
CA ILE A 327 -1.45 -12.68 -11.06
C ILE A 327 -0.45 -12.05 -12.03
N TRP A 328 -0.83 -10.93 -12.64
CA TRP A 328 0.08 -10.21 -13.51
C TRP A 328 1.36 -9.81 -12.76
N ILE A 329 1.23 -9.25 -11.53
CA ILE A 329 2.38 -8.88 -10.69
C ILE A 329 3.20 -10.11 -10.29
N LEU A 330 2.53 -11.17 -9.84
CA LEU A 330 3.19 -12.42 -9.43
C LEU A 330 3.97 -13.08 -10.56
N GLY A 331 3.52 -12.90 -11.79
CA GLY A 331 4.17 -13.43 -12.99
C GLY A 331 5.38 -12.63 -13.46
N GLN A 332 5.66 -11.45 -12.88
CA GLN A 332 6.84 -10.64 -13.25
C GLN A 332 8.15 -11.10 -12.59
N GLY A 333 8.07 -11.92 -11.53
CA GLY A 333 9.28 -12.43 -10.86
C GLY A 333 8.95 -13.29 -9.63
N ASN A 334 9.88 -14.19 -9.28
CA ASN A 334 9.68 -15.11 -8.14
C ASN A 334 9.88 -14.45 -6.76
N SER A 335 10.63 -13.36 -6.70
CA SER A 335 10.91 -12.58 -5.48
C SER A 335 10.00 -11.34 -5.36
N ILE A 336 8.86 -11.32 -6.09
CA ILE A 336 7.89 -10.22 -6.05
C ILE A 336 6.69 -10.65 -5.20
N VAL A 337 6.39 -9.89 -4.13
CA VAL A 337 5.34 -10.20 -3.16
C VAL A 337 4.41 -8.98 -3.00
N PRO A 338 3.25 -8.93 -3.67
CA PRO A 338 2.31 -7.81 -3.55
C PRO A 338 1.61 -7.81 -2.19
N ILE A 339 1.29 -6.60 -1.69
CA ILE A 339 0.64 -6.37 -0.40
C ILE A 339 -0.70 -5.62 -0.54
N PRO A 340 -1.73 -6.23 -1.16
CA PRO A 340 -3.04 -5.60 -1.26
C PRO A 340 -3.65 -5.38 0.13
N GLY A 341 -4.17 -4.16 0.38
CA GLY A 341 -4.92 -3.82 1.58
C GLY A 341 -6.43 -3.92 1.34
N THR A 342 -7.18 -4.35 2.36
CA THR A 342 -8.64 -4.37 2.33
C THR A 342 -9.23 -4.33 3.73
N THR A 343 -10.49 -3.91 3.87
CA THR A 343 -11.30 -3.97 5.09
C THR A 343 -12.39 -5.04 5.02
N GLN A 344 -12.43 -5.84 3.94
CA GLN A 344 -13.49 -6.81 3.69
C GLN A 344 -12.92 -8.22 3.59
N TYR A 345 -13.53 -9.16 4.34
CA TYR A 345 -13.13 -10.56 4.37
C TYR A 345 -13.15 -11.24 3.00
N GLY A 346 -14.23 -11.01 2.21
CA GLY A 346 -14.33 -11.57 0.86
C GLY A 346 -13.18 -11.13 -0.06
N HIS A 347 -12.82 -9.85 -0.02
CA HIS A 347 -11.69 -9.32 -0.80
C HIS A 347 -10.35 -9.87 -0.29
N MET A 348 -10.18 -10.00 1.03
CA MET A 348 -8.97 -10.60 1.61
C MET A 348 -8.76 -12.02 1.09
N ARG A 349 -9.80 -12.86 1.12
CA ARG A 349 -9.73 -14.24 0.60
C ARG A 349 -9.43 -14.30 -0.90
N GLN A 350 -10.06 -13.42 -1.70
CA GLN A 350 -9.79 -13.33 -3.14
C GLN A 350 -8.32 -12.95 -3.40
N ASN A 351 -7.81 -11.96 -2.67
CA ASN A 351 -6.42 -11.52 -2.79
C ASN A 351 -5.44 -12.63 -2.39
N ALA A 352 -5.65 -13.27 -1.23
CA ALA A 352 -4.80 -14.36 -0.74
C ALA A 352 -4.81 -15.56 -1.70
N GLY A 353 -5.95 -15.85 -2.30
CA GLY A 353 -6.11 -16.95 -3.27
C GLY A 353 -5.65 -16.65 -4.70
N ALA A 354 -5.10 -15.45 -4.97
CA ALA A 354 -4.74 -15.06 -6.34
C ALA A 354 -3.76 -16.03 -7.01
N GLY A 355 -2.71 -16.47 -6.30
CA GLY A 355 -1.74 -17.43 -6.83
C GLY A 355 -2.30 -18.82 -7.12
N GLY A 356 -3.54 -19.10 -6.72
CA GLY A 356 -4.26 -20.34 -7.06
C GLY A 356 -4.95 -20.30 -8.43
N VAL A 357 -5.09 -19.13 -9.05
CA VAL A 357 -5.64 -18.99 -10.39
C VAL A 357 -4.58 -19.41 -11.41
N SER A 358 -4.90 -20.38 -12.26
CA SER A 358 -3.95 -20.94 -13.21
C SER A 358 -4.16 -20.35 -14.61
N LEU A 359 -3.09 -19.83 -15.19
CA LEU A 359 -2.98 -19.50 -16.60
C LEU A 359 -1.90 -20.39 -17.25
N SER A 360 -2.13 -20.85 -18.48
CA SER A 360 -1.03 -21.43 -19.24
C SER A 360 0.06 -20.38 -19.53
N ALA A 361 1.29 -20.80 -19.79
CA ALA A 361 2.36 -19.87 -20.15
C ALA A 361 2.02 -19.01 -21.39
N SER A 362 1.31 -19.60 -22.38
CA SER A 362 0.83 -18.90 -23.56
C SER A 362 -0.25 -17.86 -23.23
N ASP A 363 -1.18 -18.20 -22.32
CA ASP A 363 -2.23 -17.29 -21.88
C ASP A 363 -1.66 -16.15 -21.06
N PHE A 364 -0.73 -16.45 -20.12
CA PHE A 364 -0.05 -15.41 -19.37
C PHE A 364 0.71 -14.43 -20.30
N ALA A 365 1.45 -14.94 -21.29
CA ALA A 365 2.13 -14.11 -22.26
C ALA A 365 1.16 -13.25 -23.11
N ALA A 366 -0.02 -13.78 -23.44
CA ALA A 366 -1.05 -13.02 -24.15
C ALA A 366 -1.69 -11.97 -23.25
N PHE A 367 -1.93 -12.29 -21.99
CA PHE A 367 -2.43 -11.37 -20.98
C PHE A 367 -1.43 -10.22 -20.73
N ASP A 368 -0.16 -10.52 -20.51
CA ASP A 368 0.89 -9.53 -20.33
C ASP A 368 1.00 -8.56 -21.52
N ARG A 369 0.94 -9.09 -22.76
CA ARG A 369 0.88 -8.23 -23.96
C ARG A 369 -0.34 -7.32 -23.96
N ALA A 370 -1.51 -7.81 -23.57
CA ALA A 370 -2.73 -6.99 -23.50
C ALA A 370 -2.61 -5.87 -22.45
N VAL A 371 -2.06 -6.17 -21.29
CA VAL A 371 -1.77 -5.17 -20.24
C VAL A 371 -0.79 -4.12 -20.76
N ARG A 372 0.32 -4.54 -21.38
CA ARG A 372 1.37 -3.65 -21.88
C ARG A 372 0.94 -2.80 -23.08
N ALA A 373 -0.07 -3.22 -23.83
CA ALA A 373 -0.64 -2.44 -24.93
C ALA A 373 -1.33 -1.15 -24.42
N VAL A 374 -1.84 -1.15 -23.20
CA VAL A 374 -2.41 0.06 -22.58
C VAL A 374 -1.31 0.83 -21.87
N GLN A 375 -1.10 2.08 -22.26
CA GLN A 375 -0.15 2.99 -21.59
C GLN A 375 -0.93 3.88 -20.61
N PRO A 376 -0.78 3.68 -19.29
CA PRO A 376 -1.51 4.49 -18.30
C PRO A 376 -1.15 5.98 -18.41
N ARG A 377 -2.14 6.84 -18.11
CA ARG A 377 -1.99 8.29 -18.10
C ARG A 377 -2.21 8.87 -16.72
N GLY A 378 -1.59 10.02 -16.47
CA GLY A 378 -1.73 10.77 -15.23
C GLY A 378 -0.76 10.34 -14.13
N THR A 379 -0.67 11.18 -13.11
CA THR A 379 0.25 11.00 -11.98
C THR A 379 -0.35 10.08 -10.92
N ARG A 380 0.51 9.34 -10.22
CA ARG A 380 0.13 8.38 -9.18
C ARG A 380 -0.15 8.99 -7.80
N ALA A 381 0.35 10.21 -7.58
CA ALA A 381 0.27 10.88 -6.28
C ALA A 381 0.36 12.40 -6.48
N PRO A 382 -0.12 13.22 -5.51
CA PRO A 382 0.07 14.65 -5.51
C PRO A 382 1.56 15.01 -5.35
N GLU A 383 1.93 16.24 -5.77
CA GLU A 383 3.33 16.70 -5.85
C GLU A 383 4.13 16.51 -4.55
N PRO A 384 3.61 16.86 -3.35
CA PRO A 384 4.40 16.69 -2.10
C PRO A 384 4.79 15.24 -1.81
N VAL A 385 3.96 14.28 -2.23
CA VAL A 385 4.26 12.85 -2.09
C VAL A 385 5.25 12.40 -3.17
N ARG A 386 5.07 12.88 -4.40
CA ARG A 386 5.97 12.54 -5.51
C ARG A 386 7.40 13.04 -5.28
N ALA A 387 7.55 14.21 -4.68
CA ALA A 387 8.86 14.80 -4.37
C ALA A 387 9.71 13.94 -3.40
N MET A 388 9.06 13.09 -2.58
CA MET A 388 9.75 12.17 -1.67
C MET A 388 10.07 10.81 -2.31
N ASN A 389 9.57 10.53 -3.52
CA ASN A 389 9.78 9.26 -4.20
C ASN A 389 11.02 9.31 -5.09
N GLY A 390 11.85 8.29 -5.04
CA GLY A 390 13.11 8.25 -5.76
C GLY A 390 14.19 9.18 -5.18
N ALA A 391 13.99 9.65 -3.93
CA ALA A 391 14.95 10.49 -3.25
C ALA A 391 16.27 9.74 -3.03
N GLU A 392 17.37 10.49 -3.14
CA GLU A 392 18.71 9.98 -2.89
C GLU A 392 19.26 10.54 -1.58
N ALA A 393 19.82 9.67 -0.76
CA ALA A 393 20.54 10.08 0.43
C ALA A 393 21.83 10.86 0.07
N PRO A 394 22.29 11.79 0.91
CA PRO A 394 23.57 12.45 0.71
C PRO A 394 24.73 11.44 0.87
N ASP A 395 25.88 11.76 0.29
CA ASP A 395 27.09 11.01 0.54
C ASP A 395 27.52 11.18 2.02
N ALA A 396 28.21 10.17 2.55
CA ALA A 396 28.82 10.30 3.87
C ALA A 396 29.86 11.42 3.85
N ALA A 397 29.90 12.26 4.88
CA ALA A 397 30.81 13.39 5.01
C ALA A 397 32.27 12.93 5.20
#